data_2276a3f91155410bce04b5cdac0239b7
#
_entry.id   2276a3f91155410bce04b5cdac0239b7
#
_cell.length_a   1.000
_cell.length_b   1.000
_cell.length_c   1.000
_cell.angle_alpha   90.00
_cell.angle_beta   90.00
_cell.angle_gamma   90.00
#
_symmetry.space_group_name_H-M   'P 1'
#
loop_
_entity.id
_entity.type
_entity.pdbx_description
1 polymer ?
#
loop_
_entity_poly.entity_id
_entity_poly.type
_entity_poly.pdbx_seq_one_letter_code
_entity_poly.pdbx_strand_id
1 'polypeptide(L)'
;APVSRYLTRWQWPASEFDTSEVTVRRLLSHTAGLSDGLGYDGFATAAERQTLEQSLTRAADASPGKDGRVAVGSRPGSGWEYSGGGYTVLQLVIEEISGQSFEDFMRDRVFHPLGMRRTTFDHKQALELGVAQNFRSDGGSEPFRWYTALAATSLFTTANDLARFLEVQAAGRANPVLGVDAMKEIVTPHASQ
;
A
#
# COMPACT_ATOMS: atom_id res chain seq x y z
N ALA A 1 -1.82 16.87 -7.60
CA ALA A 1 -3.00 17.36 -6.87
C ALA A 1 -2.95 16.82 -5.42
N PRO A 2 -3.47 17.56 -4.42
CA PRO A 2 -3.63 17.09 -3.06
C PRO A 2 -4.49 15.83 -2.99
N VAL A 3 -4.11 14.84 -2.19
CA VAL A 3 -4.91 13.62 -2.03
C VAL A 3 -6.22 13.87 -1.28
N SER A 4 -6.28 14.92 -0.44
CA SER A 4 -7.49 15.34 0.27
C SER A 4 -8.68 15.64 -0.64
N ARG A 5 -8.45 15.92 -1.93
CA ARG A 5 -9.52 16.10 -2.92
C ARG A 5 -10.29 14.81 -3.23
N TYR A 6 -9.69 13.69 -2.97
CA TYR A 6 -10.23 12.36 -3.28
C TYR A 6 -10.74 11.62 -2.04
N LEU A 7 -10.37 12.08 -0.83
CA LEU A 7 -10.71 11.41 0.42
C LEU A 7 -12.08 11.91 0.92
N THR A 8 -13.09 11.04 0.89
CA THR A 8 -14.45 11.33 1.39
C THR A 8 -14.76 10.57 2.67
N ARG A 9 -14.29 9.32 2.79
CA ARG A 9 -14.55 8.42 3.93
C ARG A 9 -13.64 8.64 5.13
N TRP A 10 -12.51 9.31 4.93
CA TRP A 10 -11.54 9.64 5.98
C TRP A 10 -10.88 10.98 5.70
N GLN A 11 -10.51 11.70 6.76
CA GLN A 11 -9.85 13.00 6.67
C GLN A 11 -8.58 13.01 7.52
N TRP A 12 -7.61 13.81 7.11
CA TRP A 12 -6.40 14.01 7.89
C TRP A 12 -6.74 14.49 9.31
N PRO A 13 -6.13 13.93 10.37
CA PRO A 13 -6.20 14.53 11.69
C PRO A 13 -5.58 15.92 11.69
N ALA A 14 -5.89 16.72 12.70
CA ALA A 14 -5.30 18.04 12.88
C ALA A 14 -3.77 17.94 12.89
N SER A 15 -3.12 18.86 12.16
CA SER A 15 -1.66 18.96 12.03
C SER A 15 -1.26 20.43 12.03
N GLU A 16 -0.04 20.72 12.50
CA GLU A 16 0.61 22.03 12.38
C GLU A 16 1.09 22.30 10.95
N PHE A 17 1.14 21.25 10.10
CA PHE A 17 1.61 21.34 8.72
C PHE A 17 0.44 21.31 7.74
N ASP A 18 0.66 21.93 6.58
CA ASP A 18 -0.36 22.00 5.52
C ASP A 18 -0.57 20.61 4.87
N THR A 19 -1.66 19.96 5.23
CA THR A 19 -2.05 18.66 4.67
C THR A 19 -2.45 18.73 3.19
N SER A 20 -2.72 19.94 2.64
CA SER A 20 -3.00 20.10 1.22
C SER A 20 -1.77 19.87 0.34
N GLU A 21 -0.57 19.91 0.92
CA GLU A 21 0.68 19.57 0.25
C GLU A 21 0.93 18.05 0.13
N VAL A 22 0.14 17.20 0.80
CA VAL A 22 0.23 15.74 0.63
C VAL A 22 -0.34 15.33 -0.73
N THR A 23 0.53 14.82 -1.59
CA THR A 23 0.20 14.39 -2.95
C THR A 23 0.48 12.90 -3.14
N VAL A 24 -0.14 12.28 -4.18
CA VAL A 24 0.14 10.88 -4.56
C VAL A 24 1.65 10.65 -4.73
N ARG A 25 2.36 11.56 -5.42
CA ARG A 25 3.81 11.48 -5.61
C ARG A 25 4.55 11.42 -4.28
N ARG A 26 4.24 12.33 -3.36
CA ARG A 26 4.89 12.37 -2.04
C ARG A 26 4.59 11.15 -1.18
N LEU A 27 3.39 10.58 -1.28
CA LEU A 27 3.07 9.32 -0.60
C LEU A 27 3.89 8.15 -1.17
N LEU A 28 3.93 8.01 -2.51
CA LEU A 28 4.70 6.96 -3.18
C LEU A 28 6.20 7.03 -2.90
N SER A 29 6.75 8.24 -2.75
CA SER A 29 8.18 8.46 -2.51
C SER A 29 8.56 8.61 -1.02
N HIS A 30 7.62 8.40 -0.11
CA HIS A 30 7.83 8.60 1.33
C HIS A 30 8.32 10.00 1.71
N THR A 31 7.88 11.03 0.98
CA THR A 31 8.21 12.44 1.25
C THR A 31 6.99 13.26 1.66
N ALA A 32 5.92 12.59 2.07
CA ALA A 32 4.66 13.24 2.46
C ALA A 32 4.67 13.84 3.87
N GLY A 33 5.76 13.67 4.62
CA GLY A 33 5.87 14.17 5.99
C GLY A 33 5.05 13.35 7.00
N LEU A 34 4.76 12.08 6.69
CA LEU A 34 4.06 11.19 7.62
C LEU A 34 5.04 10.61 8.62
N SER A 35 4.74 10.76 9.91
CA SER A 35 5.58 10.32 11.03
C SER A 35 5.13 9.00 11.66
N ASP A 36 4.22 8.29 11.00
CA ASP A 36 3.64 7.06 11.52
C ASP A 36 4.66 5.91 11.61
N GLY A 37 5.58 5.81 10.66
CA GLY A 37 6.56 4.70 10.58
C GLY A 37 5.87 3.36 10.80
N LEU A 38 4.61 3.23 10.35
CA LEU A 38 3.76 2.09 10.65
C LEU A 38 4.25 0.85 9.92
N GLY A 39 4.57 -0.19 10.72
CA GLY A 39 4.45 -1.56 10.30
C GLY A 39 3.10 -2.09 10.78
N TYR A 40 2.65 -3.19 10.23
CA TYR A 40 1.40 -3.86 10.59
C TYR A 40 1.69 -5.31 10.90
N ASP A 41 1.33 -5.77 12.12
CA ASP A 41 1.54 -7.15 12.56
C ASP A 41 0.43 -8.07 12.05
N GLY A 42 -0.68 -7.47 11.57
CA GLY A 42 -1.85 -8.18 11.08
C GLY A 42 -2.68 -8.82 12.19
N PHE A 43 -3.86 -9.27 11.80
CA PHE A 43 -4.84 -9.90 12.70
C PHE A 43 -4.78 -11.41 12.61
N ALA A 44 -5.14 -12.11 13.68
CA ALA A 44 -5.17 -13.57 13.71
C ALA A 44 -6.30 -14.14 12.84
N THR A 45 -7.41 -13.42 12.72
CA THR A 45 -8.58 -13.83 11.92
C THR A 45 -9.09 -12.70 11.02
N ALA A 46 -9.82 -13.06 9.97
CA ALA A 46 -10.48 -12.11 9.10
C ALA A 46 -11.52 -11.24 9.83
N ALA A 47 -12.17 -11.78 10.86
CA ALA A 47 -13.21 -11.10 11.61
C ALA A 47 -12.68 -9.99 12.54
N GLU A 48 -11.41 -10.06 12.91
CA GLU A 48 -10.75 -9.06 13.75
C GLU A 48 -10.31 -7.83 12.98
N ARG A 49 -10.27 -7.91 11.64
CA ARG A 49 -9.83 -6.77 10.81
C ARG A 49 -10.69 -5.54 11.05
N GLN A 50 -10.05 -4.42 11.19
CA GLN A 50 -10.70 -3.11 11.18
C GLN A 50 -11.18 -2.74 9.77
N THR A 51 -12.07 -1.76 9.66
CA THR A 51 -12.29 -1.08 8.37
C THR A 51 -11.05 -0.26 8.00
N LEU A 52 -10.95 0.13 6.73
CA LEU A 52 -9.82 0.93 6.25
C LEU A 52 -9.73 2.28 6.99
N GLU A 53 -10.87 2.94 7.21
CA GLU A 53 -10.98 4.21 7.92
C GLU A 53 -10.59 4.09 9.40
N GLN A 54 -10.95 2.99 10.04
CA GLN A 54 -10.54 2.69 11.41
C GLN A 54 -9.02 2.48 11.49
N SER A 55 -8.46 1.73 10.54
CA SER A 55 -7.02 1.48 10.45
C SER A 55 -6.23 2.78 10.22
N LEU A 56 -6.70 3.67 9.34
CA LEU A 56 -6.08 4.98 9.11
C LEU A 56 -6.19 5.90 10.34
N THR A 57 -7.30 5.83 11.07
CA THR A 57 -7.50 6.63 12.29
C THR A 57 -6.63 6.12 13.43
N ARG A 58 -6.60 4.81 13.63
CA ARG A 58 -5.74 4.14 14.60
C ARG A 58 -5.69 2.64 14.32
N ALA A 59 -4.61 2.16 13.71
CA ALA A 59 -4.41 0.75 13.42
C ALA A 59 -4.24 -0.06 14.71
N ALA A 60 -5.14 -1.02 14.96
CA ALA A 60 -5.05 -1.91 16.11
C ALA A 60 -3.95 -2.96 15.95
N ASP A 61 -3.53 -3.22 14.71
CA ASP A 61 -2.41 -4.11 14.33
C ASP A 61 -1.11 -3.35 14.05
N ALA A 62 -0.99 -2.10 14.52
CA ALA A 62 0.27 -1.36 14.41
C ALA A 62 1.39 -2.09 15.15
N SER A 63 2.60 -2.04 14.58
CA SER A 63 3.78 -2.65 15.19
C SER A 63 4.06 -2.12 16.60
N PRO A 64 4.65 -2.93 17.49
CA PRO A 64 4.88 -2.56 18.87
C PRO A 64 5.59 -1.22 19.02
N GLY A 65 5.11 -0.38 19.94
CA GLY A 65 5.65 0.95 20.20
C GLY A 65 5.17 2.06 19.27
N LYS A 66 4.25 1.75 18.33
CA LYS A 66 3.57 2.73 17.48
C LYS A 66 2.16 3.01 17.99
N ASP A 67 1.68 4.26 17.84
CA ASP A 67 0.33 4.62 18.27
C ASP A 67 -0.76 4.22 17.27
N GLY A 68 -0.35 3.78 16.08
CA GLY A 68 -1.24 3.33 15.01
C GLY A 68 -1.94 4.43 14.22
N ARG A 69 -1.62 5.70 14.45
CA ARG A 69 -2.27 6.84 13.78
C ARG A 69 -1.52 7.26 12.54
N VAL A 70 -2.22 7.47 11.44
CA VAL A 70 -1.68 8.09 10.23
C VAL A 70 -1.87 9.61 10.31
N ALA A 71 -0.79 10.36 10.42
CA ALA A 71 -0.81 11.81 10.59
C ALA A 71 0.38 12.48 9.87
N VAL A 72 0.21 13.76 9.49
CA VAL A 72 1.28 14.59 8.97
C VAL A 72 2.04 15.18 10.16
N GLY A 73 3.25 14.70 10.39
CA GLY A 73 4.10 15.05 11.54
C GLY A 73 5.29 15.94 11.18
N SER A 74 5.53 16.17 9.88
CA SER A 74 6.54 17.11 9.38
C SER A 74 6.07 17.76 8.09
N ARG A 75 6.76 18.84 7.66
CA ARG A 75 6.39 19.56 6.43
C ARG A 75 6.50 18.62 5.21
N PRO A 76 5.42 18.41 4.44
CA PRO A 76 5.47 17.59 3.24
C PRO A 76 6.52 18.09 2.24
N GLY A 77 7.40 17.19 1.80
CA GLY A 77 8.51 17.50 0.89
C GLY A 77 9.81 17.94 1.58
N SER A 78 9.87 18.04 2.92
CA SER A 78 11.08 18.45 3.64
C SER A 78 12.13 17.35 3.80
N GLY A 79 11.73 16.09 3.66
CA GLY A 79 12.63 14.95 3.83
C GLY A 79 11.98 13.63 3.44
N TRP A 80 12.76 12.57 3.52
CA TRP A 80 12.30 11.20 3.33
C TRP A 80 12.07 10.53 4.69
N GLU A 81 10.90 9.95 4.88
CA GLU A 81 10.54 9.17 6.06
C GLU A 81 9.59 8.05 5.65
N TYR A 82 10.00 6.80 5.88
CA TYR A 82 9.18 5.63 5.54
C TYR A 82 7.83 5.67 6.26
N SER A 83 6.77 5.40 5.52
CA SER A 83 5.40 5.36 6.03
C SER A 83 4.59 4.24 5.37
N GLY A 84 4.22 3.22 6.13
CA GLY A 84 3.24 2.22 5.72
C GLY A 84 1.83 2.82 5.64
N GLY A 85 1.52 3.75 6.54
CA GLY A 85 0.26 4.49 6.53
C GLY A 85 0.05 5.30 5.25
N GLY A 86 1.12 5.81 4.65
CA GLY A 86 1.05 6.49 3.36
C GLY A 86 0.52 5.59 2.25
N TYR A 87 0.92 4.34 2.21
CA TYR A 87 0.39 3.36 1.25
C TYR A 87 -1.04 2.94 1.60
N THR A 88 -1.40 2.91 2.89
CA THR A 88 -2.79 2.70 3.31
C THR A 88 -3.71 3.86 2.86
N VAL A 89 -3.22 5.11 2.87
CA VAL A 89 -3.93 6.26 2.27
C VAL A 89 -4.07 6.09 0.75
N LEU A 90 -3.03 5.62 0.04
CA LEU A 90 -3.12 5.35 -1.40
C LEU A 90 -4.14 4.26 -1.72
N GLN A 91 -4.27 3.23 -0.87
CA GLN A 91 -5.34 2.24 -0.98
C GLN A 91 -6.71 2.91 -0.95
N LEU A 92 -6.97 3.77 0.04
CA LEU A 92 -8.23 4.50 0.15
C LEU A 92 -8.48 5.38 -1.09
N VAL A 93 -7.46 6.11 -1.58
CA VAL A 93 -7.57 6.94 -2.79
C VAL A 93 -8.00 6.10 -4.01
N ILE A 94 -7.45 4.92 -4.17
CA ILE A 94 -7.84 4.01 -5.26
C ILE A 94 -9.31 3.59 -5.13
N GLU A 95 -9.74 3.19 -3.94
CA GLU A 95 -11.14 2.79 -3.69
C GLU A 95 -12.13 3.93 -3.93
N GLU A 96 -11.80 5.14 -3.45
CA GLU A 96 -12.63 6.35 -3.63
C GLU A 96 -12.80 6.76 -5.09
N ILE A 97 -11.72 6.69 -5.87
CA ILE A 97 -11.75 7.09 -7.29
C ILE A 97 -12.39 6.02 -8.17
N SER A 98 -12.11 4.75 -7.89
CA SER A 98 -12.57 3.64 -8.72
C SER A 98 -13.97 3.16 -8.38
N GLY A 99 -14.42 3.36 -7.13
CA GLY A 99 -15.65 2.75 -6.60
C GLY A 99 -15.55 1.22 -6.44
N GLN A 100 -14.35 0.65 -6.51
CA GLN A 100 -14.07 -0.77 -6.37
C GLN A 100 -13.26 -1.02 -5.09
N SER A 101 -13.28 -2.25 -4.55
CA SER A 101 -12.32 -2.66 -3.55
C SER A 101 -10.89 -2.60 -4.12
N PHE A 102 -9.90 -2.38 -3.26
CA PHE A 102 -8.50 -2.31 -3.70
C PHE A 102 -8.04 -3.60 -4.38
N GLU A 103 -8.38 -4.76 -3.81
CA GLU A 103 -8.04 -6.06 -4.38
C GLU A 103 -8.66 -6.29 -5.75
N ASP A 104 -9.94 -5.91 -5.95
CA ASP A 104 -10.61 -6.04 -7.25
C ASP A 104 -10.00 -5.09 -8.28
N PHE A 105 -9.75 -3.83 -7.91
CA PHE A 105 -9.09 -2.87 -8.78
C PHE A 105 -7.72 -3.39 -9.24
N MET A 106 -6.88 -3.85 -8.31
CA MET A 106 -5.55 -4.35 -8.64
C MET A 106 -5.59 -5.62 -9.50
N ARG A 107 -6.51 -6.55 -9.21
CA ARG A 107 -6.74 -7.73 -10.04
C ARG A 107 -7.09 -7.35 -11.47
N ASP A 108 -8.10 -6.50 -11.65
CA ASP A 108 -8.71 -6.24 -12.95
C ASP A 108 -7.92 -5.22 -13.78
N ARG A 109 -7.28 -4.25 -13.13
CA ARG A 109 -6.57 -3.16 -13.79
C ARG A 109 -5.07 -3.34 -13.89
N VAL A 110 -4.49 -4.22 -13.05
CA VAL A 110 -3.03 -4.41 -13.01
C VAL A 110 -2.64 -5.87 -13.29
N PHE A 111 -3.10 -6.81 -12.46
CA PHE A 111 -2.56 -8.16 -12.50
C PHE A 111 -3.03 -8.94 -13.74
N HIS A 112 -4.32 -8.94 -14.04
CA HIS A 112 -4.86 -9.64 -15.21
C HIS A 112 -4.31 -9.08 -16.54
N PRO A 113 -4.27 -7.75 -16.78
CA PRO A 113 -3.66 -7.20 -17.99
C PRO A 113 -2.18 -7.53 -18.17
N LEU A 114 -1.44 -7.71 -17.08
CA LEU A 114 -0.03 -8.12 -17.11
C LEU A 114 0.17 -9.64 -17.15
N GLY A 115 -0.90 -10.43 -17.13
CA GLY A 115 -0.83 -11.89 -17.11
C GLY A 115 -0.37 -12.49 -15.77
N MET A 116 -0.41 -11.72 -14.68
CA MET A 116 -0.02 -12.12 -13.33
C MET A 116 -1.17 -12.88 -12.65
N ARG A 117 -1.43 -14.11 -13.08
CA ARG A 117 -2.63 -14.87 -12.72
C ARG A 117 -2.59 -15.49 -11.32
N ARG A 118 -1.44 -15.51 -10.66
CA ARG A 118 -1.23 -16.03 -9.31
C ARG A 118 -0.77 -14.93 -8.36
N THR A 119 -1.22 -13.69 -8.66
CA THR A 119 -0.94 -12.51 -7.83
C THR A 119 -2.26 -11.93 -7.33
N THR A 120 -2.35 -11.68 -6.02
CA THR A 120 -3.58 -11.18 -5.41
C THR A 120 -3.30 -10.40 -4.13
N PHE A 121 -4.21 -9.49 -3.80
CA PHE A 121 -4.36 -8.89 -2.48
C PHE A 121 -5.50 -9.52 -1.66
N ASP A 122 -6.31 -10.39 -2.27
CA ASP A 122 -7.36 -11.12 -1.58
C ASP A 122 -6.77 -12.29 -0.79
N HIS A 123 -6.87 -12.21 0.54
CA HIS A 123 -6.36 -13.22 1.46
C HIS A 123 -7.00 -14.60 1.29
N LYS A 124 -8.30 -14.67 0.95
CA LYS A 124 -8.98 -15.95 0.72
C LYS A 124 -8.46 -16.60 -0.55
N GLN A 125 -8.37 -15.82 -1.62
CA GLN A 125 -7.79 -16.29 -2.88
C GLN A 125 -6.32 -16.71 -2.68
N ALA A 126 -5.55 -15.98 -1.89
CA ALA A 126 -4.17 -16.36 -1.58
C ALA A 126 -4.08 -17.74 -0.92
N LEU A 127 -4.94 -18.01 0.06
CA LEU A 127 -5.01 -19.32 0.71
C LEU A 127 -5.42 -20.44 -0.26
N GLU A 128 -6.37 -20.19 -1.16
CA GLU A 128 -6.77 -21.15 -2.22
C GLU A 128 -5.64 -21.43 -3.21
N LEU A 129 -4.84 -20.43 -3.55
CA LEU A 129 -3.68 -20.58 -4.43
C LEU A 129 -2.48 -21.28 -3.76
N GLY A 130 -2.51 -21.44 -2.44
CA GLY A 130 -1.46 -22.08 -1.66
C GLY A 130 -0.32 -21.12 -1.34
N VAL A 131 -0.46 -20.33 -0.27
CA VAL A 131 0.62 -19.46 0.24
C VAL A 131 1.74 -20.26 0.86
N ALA A 132 2.96 -19.75 0.78
CA ALA A 132 4.09 -20.29 1.49
C ALA A 132 3.90 -20.19 3.02
N GLN A 133 4.39 -21.18 3.75
CA GLN A 133 4.40 -21.12 5.21
C GLN A 133 5.37 -20.03 5.68
N ASN A 134 4.92 -19.18 6.58
CA ASN A 134 5.78 -18.20 7.26
C ASN A 134 6.48 -18.85 8.47
N PHE A 135 7.72 -18.42 8.71
CA PHE A 135 8.53 -18.88 9.83
C PHE A 135 9.11 -17.67 10.57
N ARG A 136 9.18 -17.77 11.90
CA ARG A 136 9.89 -16.82 12.75
C ARG A 136 11.41 -17.03 12.63
N SER A 137 12.18 -16.08 13.12
CA SER A 137 13.66 -16.13 13.14
C SER A 137 14.22 -17.32 13.94
N ASP A 138 13.45 -17.85 14.90
CA ASP A 138 13.78 -19.04 15.68
C ASP A 138 13.45 -20.37 14.94
N GLY A 139 12.94 -20.29 13.72
CA GLY A 139 12.50 -21.45 12.93
C GLY A 139 11.09 -21.94 13.26
N GLY A 140 10.43 -21.35 14.24
CA GLY A 140 9.03 -21.69 14.58
C GLY A 140 8.06 -21.24 13.49
N SER A 141 7.01 -22.01 13.25
CA SER A 141 5.94 -21.67 12.31
C SER A 141 5.22 -20.40 12.76
N GLU A 142 4.98 -19.48 11.80
CA GLU A 142 4.17 -18.29 12.01
C GLU A 142 2.80 -18.51 11.33
N PRO A 143 1.67 -18.26 12.03
CA PRO A 143 0.35 -18.40 11.43
C PRO A 143 0.13 -17.35 10.34
N PHE A 144 -0.78 -17.67 9.41
CA PHE A 144 -1.25 -16.71 8.42
C PHE A 144 -1.88 -15.51 9.11
N ARG A 145 -1.57 -14.30 8.60
CA ARG A 145 -2.10 -13.05 9.13
C ARG A 145 -3.05 -12.38 8.12
N TRP A 146 -4.03 -11.70 8.66
CA TRP A 146 -5.01 -10.94 7.91
C TRP A 146 -4.73 -9.45 8.08
N TYR A 147 -4.73 -8.70 6.99
CA TYR A 147 -4.39 -7.29 7.00
C TYR A 147 -5.53 -6.44 6.45
N THR A 148 -5.72 -5.24 7.00
CA THR A 148 -6.57 -4.19 6.43
C THR A 148 -5.77 -3.31 5.47
N ALA A 149 -4.51 -3.02 5.81
CA ALA A 149 -3.59 -2.18 5.03
C ALA A 149 -2.97 -2.96 3.84
N LEU A 150 -3.81 -3.37 2.88
CA LEU A 150 -3.42 -4.27 1.79
C LEU A 150 -2.26 -3.70 0.95
N ALA A 151 -2.34 -2.42 0.57
CA ALA A 151 -1.32 -1.77 -0.25
C ALA A 151 0.05 -1.67 0.44
N ALA A 152 0.08 -1.73 1.77
CA ALA A 152 1.31 -1.65 2.56
C ALA A 152 1.93 -3.03 2.85
N THR A 153 1.13 -4.13 2.90
CA THR A 153 1.60 -5.39 3.50
C THR A 153 1.25 -6.68 2.77
N SER A 154 0.23 -6.73 1.91
CA SER A 154 -0.48 -8.00 1.63
C SER A 154 -0.43 -8.47 0.18
N LEU A 155 0.62 -8.16 -0.55
CA LEU A 155 0.77 -8.72 -1.90
C LEU A 155 1.24 -10.18 -1.82
N PHE A 156 0.39 -11.10 -2.26
CA PHE A 156 0.75 -12.49 -2.50
C PHE A 156 1.04 -12.67 -3.99
N THR A 157 2.21 -13.21 -4.31
CA THR A 157 2.65 -13.36 -5.70
C THR A 157 3.57 -14.59 -5.87
N THR A 158 3.94 -14.87 -7.10
CA THR A 158 4.94 -15.88 -7.45
C THR A 158 6.14 -15.24 -8.13
N ALA A 159 7.29 -15.90 -8.11
CA ALA A 159 8.49 -15.43 -8.84
C ALA A 159 8.22 -15.24 -10.33
N ASN A 160 7.41 -16.12 -10.94
CA ASN A 160 7.05 -16.00 -12.36
C ASN A 160 6.18 -14.77 -12.65
N ASP A 161 5.21 -14.44 -11.79
CA ASP A 161 4.38 -13.25 -11.98
C ASP A 161 5.17 -11.97 -11.71
N LEU A 162 6.08 -12.01 -10.72
CA LEU A 162 6.98 -10.89 -10.47
C LEU A 162 7.94 -10.68 -11.66
N ALA A 163 8.44 -11.74 -12.29
CA ALA A 163 9.25 -11.63 -13.50
C ALA A 163 8.47 -10.95 -14.65
N ARG A 164 7.19 -11.30 -14.86
CA ARG A 164 6.34 -10.60 -15.85
C ARG A 164 6.22 -9.11 -15.57
N PHE A 165 6.03 -8.74 -14.30
CA PHE A 165 5.99 -7.34 -13.90
C PHE A 165 7.32 -6.63 -14.24
N LEU A 166 8.46 -7.25 -13.92
CA LEU A 166 9.79 -6.68 -14.18
C LEU A 166 10.11 -6.60 -15.68
N GLU A 167 9.70 -7.59 -16.48
CA GLU A 167 9.85 -7.55 -17.95
C GLU A 167 9.12 -6.36 -18.56
N VAL A 168 7.91 -6.08 -18.10
CA VAL A 168 7.14 -4.92 -18.53
C VAL A 168 7.83 -3.61 -18.14
N GLN A 169 8.39 -3.53 -16.94
CA GLN A 169 9.16 -2.36 -16.48
C GLN A 169 10.43 -2.17 -17.30
N ALA A 170 11.22 -3.24 -17.52
CA ALA A 170 12.48 -3.21 -18.25
C ALA A 170 12.31 -2.84 -19.73
N ALA A 171 11.17 -3.13 -20.33
CA ALA A 171 10.88 -2.81 -21.72
C ALA A 171 10.84 -1.29 -22.03
N GLY A 172 10.65 -0.43 -21.02
CA GLY A 172 10.66 1.04 -21.15
C GLY A 172 9.62 1.61 -22.12
N ARG A 173 8.60 0.81 -22.47
CA ARG A 173 7.54 1.17 -23.42
C ARG A 173 6.15 1.09 -22.76
N ALA A 174 5.16 1.73 -23.37
CA ALA A 174 3.78 1.59 -22.94
C ALA A 174 3.35 0.12 -22.85
N ASN A 175 2.57 -0.20 -21.84
CA ASN A 175 2.02 -1.53 -21.60
C ASN A 175 0.51 -1.41 -21.31
N PRO A 176 -0.22 -2.50 -21.16
CA PRO A 176 -1.67 -2.46 -20.92
C PRO A 176 -2.11 -1.66 -19.67
N VAL A 177 -1.19 -1.41 -18.73
CA VAL A 177 -1.47 -0.75 -17.45
C VAL A 177 -0.99 0.70 -17.45
N LEU A 178 0.21 0.95 -17.99
CA LEU A 178 0.89 2.25 -17.89
C LEU A 178 1.39 2.74 -19.25
N GLY A 179 1.18 4.03 -19.51
CA GLY A 179 1.82 4.73 -20.63
C GLY A 179 3.30 4.97 -20.40
N VAL A 180 4.02 5.37 -21.47
CA VAL A 180 5.48 5.59 -21.45
C VAL A 180 5.92 6.59 -20.39
N ASP A 181 5.16 7.69 -20.20
CA ASP A 181 5.54 8.73 -19.24
C ASP A 181 5.41 8.23 -17.80
N ALA A 182 4.35 7.46 -17.49
CA ALA A 182 4.20 6.84 -16.18
C ALA A 182 5.31 5.80 -15.89
N MET A 183 5.73 5.06 -16.92
CA MET A 183 6.85 4.12 -16.80
C MET A 183 8.18 4.82 -16.49
N LYS A 184 8.45 5.96 -17.13
CA LYS A 184 9.63 6.78 -16.83
C LYS A 184 9.57 7.33 -15.40
N GLU A 185 8.39 7.79 -14.98
CA GLU A 185 8.17 8.37 -13.65
C GLU A 185 8.47 7.37 -12.52
N ILE A 186 8.05 6.11 -12.68
CA ILE A 186 8.28 5.04 -11.67
C ILE A 186 9.78 4.84 -11.37
N VAL A 187 10.65 4.96 -12.40
CA VAL A 187 12.08 4.73 -12.24
C VAL A 187 12.88 6.02 -12.00
N THR A 188 12.21 7.17 -11.96
CA THR A 188 12.86 8.45 -11.68
C THR A 188 13.01 8.64 -10.18
N PRO A 189 14.21 8.88 -9.64
CA PRO A 189 14.38 9.19 -8.22
C PRO A 189 13.65 10.47 -7.81
N HIS A 190 12.86 10.41 -6.75
CA HIS A 190 12.09 11.55 -6.21
C HIS A 190 12.58 12.02 -4.83
N ALA A 191 13.46 11.26 -4.21
CA ALA A 191 14.12 11.60 -2.95
C ALA A 191 15.55 11.06 -2.94
N SER A 192 16.46 11.74 -2.26
CA SER A 192 17.75 11.20 -1.82
C SER A 192 17.62 10.73 -0.38
N GLN A 193 18.13 9.54 -0.09
CA GLN A 193 18.30 9.07 1.28
C GLN A 193 19.51 9.71 1.92
#